data_b3a95bc3cf003d8e3029a32e61223cbf
#
_entry.id   b3a95bc3cf003d8e3029a32e61223cbf
#
_cell.length_a   1.000
_cell.length_b   1.000
_cell.length_c   1.000
_cell.angle_alpha   90.00
_cell.angle_beta   90.00
_cell.angle_gamma   90.00
#
_symmetry.space_group_name_H-M   'P 1'
#
loop_
_entity.id
_entity.type
_entity.pdbx_description
1 polymer ?
#
loop_
_entity_poly.entity_id
_entity_poly.type
_entity_poly.pdbx_seq_one_letter_code
_entity_poly.pdbx_strand_id
1 'polypeptide(L)'
;QEVDRAMFDRQIDLIMKDFAPVAQRYLKHVAKVNGLEKMTFADWKLDLDSALNPEVTIDDAYDLVMKSVEPLGQEYCQEVARYQEERWVDFAANSGKDSGGYAADPYRVHPYVLMSWTGRLSDVYTLIHEIGHSGQFIFSDNHQSYFNAHMSTYYVEAPSTFNELLLS
;
A
#
# COMPACT_ATOMS: atom_id res chain seq x y z
N GLN A 1 13.52 -1.69 19.35
CA GLN A 1 12.47 -2.65 18.96
C GLN A 1 12.92 -4.02 19.45
N GLU A 2 12.09 -4.68 20.26
CA GLU A 2 12.40 -5.94 20.93
C GLU A 2 12.16 -7.16 20.03
N VAL A 3 12.76 -7.15 18.84
CA VAL A 3 12.69 -8.28 17.91
C VAL A 3 14.05 -8.98 17.90
N ASP A 4 14.05 -10.30 18.14
CA ASP A 4 15.26 -11.10 18.15
C ASP A 4 15.93 -11.07 16.76
N ARG A 5 17.24 -10.82 16.74
CA ARG A 5 18.04 -10.82 15.51
C ARG A 5 17.90 -12.13 14.73
N ALA A 6 17.82 -13.26 15.41
CA ALA A 6 17.66 -14.56 14.78
C ALA A 6 16.37 -14.64 13.93
N MET A 7 15.33 -13.87 14.26
CA MET A 7 14.10 -13.77 13.48
C MET A 7 14.34 -13.05 12.16
N PHE A 8 15.10 -11.95 12.16
CA PHE A 8 15.48 -11.24 10.92
C PHE A 8 16.39 -12.11 10.03
N ASP A 9 17.40 -12.74 10.61
CA ASP A 9 18.31 -13.59 9.85
C ASP A 9 17.53 -14.73 9.18
N ARG A 10 16.62 -15.38 9.91
CA ARG A 10 15.74 -16.42 9.37
C ARG A 10 14.82 -15.90 8.27
N GLN A 11 14.27 -14.69 8.41
CA GLN A 11 13.41 -14.09 7.39
C GLN A 11 14.21 -13.83 6.10
N ILE A 12 15.42 -13.30 6.21
CA ILE A 12 16.32 -13.08 5.08
C ILE A 12 16.64 -14.42 4.38
N ASP A 13 16.98 -15.46 5.14
CA ASP A 13 17.26 -16.79 4.59
C ASP A 13 16.07 -17.37 3.83
N LEU A 14 14.84 -17.22 4.35
CA LEU A 14 13.62 -17.67 3.68
C LEU A 14 13.33 -16.87 2.41
N ILE A 15 13.51 -15.55 2.44
CA ILE A 15 13.36 -14.69 1.26
C ILE A 15 14.36 -15.11 0.18
N MET A 16 15.62 -15.28 0.53
CA MET A 16 16.67 -15.66 -0.42
C MET A 16 16.46 -17.06 -0.99
N LYS A 17 15.98 -17.99 -0.16
CA LYS A 17 15.75 -19.38 -0.57
C LYS A 17 14.49 -19.55 -1.41
N ASP A 18 13.37 -18.98 -0.98
CA ASP A 18 12.06 -19.32 -1.50
C ASP A 18 11.50 -18.22 -2.42
N PHE A 19 11.66 -16.94 -2.08
CA PHE A 19 11.12 -15.81 -2.84
C PHE A 19 12.05 -15.35 -3.97
N ALA A 20 13.36 -15.20 -3.73
CA ALA A 20 14.28 -14.67 -4.72
C ALA A 20 14.29 -15.48 -6.05
N PRO A 21 14.19 -16.83 -6.05
CA PRO A 21 14.07 -17.59 -7.30
C PRO A 21 12.77 -17.29 -8.07
N VAL A 22 11.67 -17.00 -7.38
CA VAL A 22 10.40 -16.62 -8.00
C VAL A 22 10.51 -15.24 -8.63
N ALA A 23 11.04 -14.27 -7.88
CA ALA A 23 11.29 -12.91 -8.37
C ALA A 23 12.21 -12.91 -9.60
N GLN A 24 13.28 -13.72 -9.60
CA GLN A 24 14.16 -13.85 -10.75
C GLN A 24 13.44 -14.41 -11.99
N ARG A 25 12.55 -15.39 -11.83
CA ARG A 25 11.75 -15.91 -12.95
C ARG A 25 10.82 -14.84 -13.51
N TYR A 26 10.16 -14.09 -12.64
CA TYR A 26 9.30 -12.98 -13.01
C TYR A 26 10.08 -11.93 -13.82
N LEU A 27 11.22 -11.44 -13.29
CA LEU A 27 12.06 -10.45 -13.97
C LEU A 27 12.58 -10.94 -15.33
N LYS A 28 12.96 -12.22 -15.46
CA LYS A 28 13.32 -12.81 -16.75
C LYS A 28 12.15 -12.80 -17.73
N HIS A 29 10.93 -13.00 -17.25
CA HIS A 29 9.73 -12.92 -18.09
C HIS A 29 9.47 -11.49 -18.53
N VAL A 30 9.56 -10.50 -17.63
CA VAL A 30 9.46 -9.07 -17.95
C VAL A 30 10.50 -8.68 -19.02
N ALA A 31 11.75 -9.07 -18.84
CA ALA A 31 12.82 -8.82 -19.82
C ALA A 31 12.46 -9.38 -21.20
N LYS A 32 11.99 -10.63 -21.25
CA LYS A 32 11.61 -11.29 -22.50
C LYS A 32 10.46 -10.59 -23.21
N VAL A 33 9.42 -10.19 -22.48
CA VAL A 33 8.26 -9.50 -23.05
C VAL A 33 8.64 -8.14 -23.60
N ASN A 34 9.53 -7.43 -22.93
CA ASN A 34 10.01 -6.10 -23.34
C ASN A 34 11.21 -6.16 -24.31
N GLY A 35 11.62 -7.33 -24.77
CA GLY A 35 12.72 -7.48 -25.72
C GLY A 35 14.10 -7.07 -25.19
N LEU A 36 14.32 -7.14 -23.87
CA LEU A 36 15.56 -6.74 -23.23
C LEU A 36 16.53 -7.92 -23.14
N GLU A 37 17.74 -7.73 -23.62
CA GLU A 37 18.83 -8.71 -23.44
C GLU A 37 19.34 -8.75 -21.99
N LYS A 38 19.31 -7.59 -21.31
CA LYS A 38 19.75 -7.42 -19.93
C LYS A 38 18.84 -6.43 -19.22
N MET A 39 18.37 -6.80 -18.04
CA MET A 39 17.65 -5.88 -17.15
C MET A 39 18.61 -5.07 -16.30
N THR A 40 18.30 -3.79 -16.15
CA THR A 40 18.92 -2.86 -15.21
C THR A 40 17.95 -2.57 -14.06
N PHE A 41 18.42 -1.85 -13.04
CA PHE A 41 17.53 -1.42 -11.94
C PHE A 41 16.40 -0.48 -12.42
N ALA A 42 16.65 0.31 -13.47
CA ALA A 42 15.63 1.18 -14.07
C ALA A 42 14.48 0.39 -14.71
N ASP A 43 14.78 -0.80 -15.24
CA ASP A 43 13.81 -1.64 -15.94
C ASP A 43 12.89 -2.43 -14.99
N TRP A 44 13.15 -2.39 -13.68
CA TRP A 44 12.36 -3.13 -12.67
C TRP A 44 10.89 -2.72 -12.65
N LYS A 45 10.58 -1.49 -13.02
CA LYS A 45 9.22 -0.94 -13.02
C LYS A 45 8.52 -1.05 -14.38
N LEU A 46 9.08 -1.80 -15.32
CA LEU A 46 8.44 -2.03 -16.62
C LEU A 46 7.21 -2.93 -16.44
N ASP A 47 6.09 -2.48 -16.98
CA ASP A 47 4.86 -3.26 -17.02
C ASP A 47 5.03 -4.44 -17.98
N LEU A 48 4.39 -5.57 -17.66
CA LEU A 48 4.24 -6.70 -18.59
C LEU A 48 3.36 -6.31 -19.79
N ASP A 49 2.31 -5.55 -19.51
CA ASP A 49 1.40 -5.00 -20.50
C ASP A 49 0.86 -3.67 -19.97
N SER A 50 0.94 -2.61 -20.76
CA SER A 50 0.38 -1.30 -20.40
C SER A 50 -1.13 -1.34 -20.17
N ALA A 51 -1.84 -2.32 -20.75
CA ALA A 51 -3.26 -2.55 -20.51
C ALA A 51 -3.56 -3.03 -19.07
N LEU A 52 -2.57 -3.56 -18.36
CA LEU A 52 -2.70 -3.96 -16.96
C LEU A 52 -2.68 -2.78 -15.97
N ASN A 53 -2.38 -1.58 -16.45
CA ASN A 53 -2.41 -0.35 -15.64
C ASN A 53 -3.33 0.70 -16.30
N PRO A 54 -4.66 0.44 -16.36
CA PRO A 54 -5.63 1.31 -17.00
C PRO A 54 -5.75 2.66 -16.29
N GLU A 55 -6.31 3.64 -16.98
CA GLU A 55 -6.71 4.90 -16.37
C GLU A 55 -7.90 4.68 -15.45
N VAL A 56 -7.84 5.31 -14.26
CA VAL A 56 -8.86 5.20 -13.22
C VAL A 56 -9.14 6.60 -12.67
N THR A 57 -10.42 6.97 -12.55
CA THR A 57 -10.81 8.20 -11.86
C THR A 57 -10.73 8.04 -10.34
N ILE A 58 -10.73 9.15 -9.60
CA ILE A 58 -10.76 9.11 -8.13
C ILE A 58 -12.04 8.43 -7.63
N ASP A 59 -13.18 8.69 -8.27
CA ASP A 59 -14.47 8.07 -7.88
C ASP A 59 -14.45 6.56 -8.12
N ASP A 60 -13.98 6.12 -9.29
CA ASP A 60 -13.81 4.68 -9.57
C ASP A 60 -12.82 4.01 -8.59
N ALA A 61 -11.78 4.75 -8.17
CA ALA A 61 -10.83 4.26 -7.19
C ALA A 61 -11.49 4.02 -5.82
N TYR A 62 -12.33 4.93 -5.36
CA TYR A 62 -13.08 4.72 -4.13
C TYR A 62 -14.06 3.55 -4.22
N ASP A 63 -14.75 3.38 -5.36
CA ASP A 63 -15.63 2.23 -5.60
C ASP A 63 -14.86 0.91 -5.53
N LEU A 64 -13.67 0.85 -6.14
CA LEU A 64 -12.78 -0.31 -6.07
C LEU A 64 -12.32 -0.58 -4.64
N VAL A 65 -11.87 0.45 -3.93
CA VAL A 65 -11.43 0.33 -2.53
C VAL A 65 -12.56 -0.18 -1.65
N MET A 66 -13.75 0.43 -1.71
CA MET A 66 -14.91 0.01 -0.91
C MET A 66 -15.29 -1.45 -1.15
N LYS A 67 -15.32 -1.88 -2.40
CA LYS A 67 -15.59 -3.28 -2.77
C LYS A 67 -14.51 -4.24 -2.25
N SER A 68 -13.25 -3.82 -2.29
CA SER A 68 -12.13 -4.65 -1.86
C SER A 68 -12.11 -4.87 -0.33
N VAL A 69 -12.52 -3.87 0.44
CA VAL A 69 -12.51 -3.95 1.91
C VAL A 69 -13.79 -4.54 2.51
N GLU A 70 -14.81 -4.84 1.69
CA GLU A 70 -16.08 -5.43 2.15
C GLU A 70 -15.89 -6.67 3.05
N PRO A 71 -14.96 -7.61 2.77
CA PRO A 71 -14.71 -8.76 3.63
C PRO A 71 -14.23 -8.43 5.04
N LEU A 72 -13.73 -7.20 5.28
CA LEU A 72 -13.23 -6.76 6.60
C LEU A 72 -14.36 -6.33 7.55
N GLY A 73 -15.59 -6.30 7.04
CA GLY A 73 -16.79 -6.05 7.84
C GLY A 73 -17.23 -4.59 7.88
N GLN A 74 -18.45 -4.42 8.40
CA GLN A 74 -19.16 -3.15 8.32
C GLN A 74 -18.43 -2.00 9.03
N GLU A 75 -17.83 -2.25 10.18
CA GLU A 75 -17.12 -1.21 10.95
C GLU A 75 -15.95 -0.63 10.15
N TYR A 76 -15.13 -1.49 9.55
CA TYR A 76 -14.02 -1.05 8.70
C TYR A 76 -14.52 -0.30 7.45
N CYS A 77 -15.55 -0.81 6.77
CA CYS A 77 -16.13 -0.15 5.61
C CYS A 77 -16.69 1.24 5.94
N GLN A 78 -17.29 1.44 7.12
CA GLN A 78 -17.78 2.75 7.55
C GLN A 78 -16.62 3.74 7.75
N GLU A 79 -15.52 3.31 8.34
CA GLU A 79 -14.34 4.17 8.47
C GLU A 79 -13.73 4.50 7.09
N VAL A 80 -13.64 3.54 6.18
CA VAL A 80 -13.11 3.77 4.82
C VAL A 80 -14.01 4.73 4.02
N ALA A 81 -15.33 4.66 4.15
CA ALA A 81 -16.24 5.58 3.46
C ALA A 81 -15.98 7.06 3.82
N ARG A 82 -15.56 7.34 5.04
CA ARG A 82 -15.26 8.69 5.53
C ARG A 82 -14.11 9.36 4.78
N TYR A 83 -13.19 8.60 4.19
CA TYR A 83 -12.07 9.18 3.43
C TYR A 83 -12.55 9.98 2.23
N GLN A 84 -13.60 9.51 1.56
CA GLN A 84 -14.24 10.23 0.46
C GLN A 84 -15.18 11.33 0.99
N GLU A 85 -16.06 11.00 1.90
CA GLU A 85 -17.09 11.90 2.43
C GLU A 85 -16.49 13.13 3.13
N GLU A 86 -15.47 12.93 3.94
CA GLU A 86 -14.81 13.97 4.74
C GLU A 86 -13.53 14.51 4.09
N ARG A 87 -13.16 13.99 2.91
CA ARG A 87 -12.00 14.42 2.11
C ARG A 87 -10.67 14.35 2.86
N TRP A 88 -10.36 13.20 3.44
CA TRP A 88 -9.12 12.96 4.18
C TRP A 88 -7.91 12.68 3.30
N VAL A 89 -8.08 12.66 1.97
CA VAL A 89 -7.00 12.39 1.01
C VAL A 89 -6.70 13.63 0.18
N ASP A 90 -5.45 14.05 0.17
CA ASP A 90 -4.92 15.08 -0.74
C ASP A 90 -4.36 14.43 -2.00
N PHE A 91 -5.11 14.49 -3.09
CA PHE A 91 -4.74 13.97 -4.40
C PHE A 91 -3.99 14.96 -5.29
N ALA A 92 -4.13 16.26 -5.03
CA ALA A 92 -3.66 17.29 -5.94
C ALA A 92 -2.14 17.27 -6.07
N ALA A 93 -1.64 17.18 -7.31
CA ALA A 93 -0.23 17.37 -7.59
C ALA A 93 0.14 18.86 -7.45
N ASN A 94 1.24 19.16 -6.77
CA ASN A 94 1.78 20.49 -6.64
C ASN A 94 3.31 20.47 -6.54
N SER A 95 3.96 21.63 -6.76
CA SER A 95 5.41 21.73 -6.63
C SER A 95 5.83 21.56 -5.17
N GLY A 96 6.80 20.69 -4.93
CA GLY A 96 7.30 20.37 -3.59
C GLY A 96 6.57 19.23 -2.88
N LYS A 97 5.52 18.67 -3.47
CA LYS A 97 4.90 17.43 -2.98
C LYS A 97 5.75 16.24 -3.37
N ASP A 98 6.04 15.37 -2.40
CA ASP A 98 6.77 14.12 -2.65
C ASP A 98 5.95 13.15 -3.52
N SER A 99 6.66 12.28 -4.24
CA SER A 99 6.04 11.22 -5.02
C SER A 99 5.59 10.06 -4.13
N GLY A 100 4.55 9.32 -4.58
CA GLY A 100 3.99 8.20 -3.85
C GLY A 100 2.84 8.61 -2.93
N GLY A 101 2.68 7.91 -1.82
CA GLY A 101 1.69 8.19 -0.79
C GLY A 101 2.28 8.02 0.61
N TYR A 102 1.62 8.61 1.58
CA TYR A 102 1.83 8.31 2.99
C TYR A 102 0.59 8.66 3.82
N ALA A 103 0.39 7.94 4.92
CA ALA A 103 -0.62 8.24 5.91
C ALA A 103 0.01 8.91 7.14
N ALA A 104 -0.60 9.99 7.62
CA ALA A 104 -0.25 10.68 8.86
C ALA A 104 -1.31 10.43 9.93
N ASP A 105 -0.85 10.15 11.15
CA ASP A 105 -1.68 9.73 12.27
C ASP A 105 -1.50 10.66 13.49
N PRO A 106 -2.22 11.77 13.57
CA PRO A 106 -2.32 12.55 14.81
C PRO A 106 -3.25 11.82 15.79
N TYR A 107 -2.73 11.44 16.94
CA TYR A 107 -3.46 10.66 17.96
C TYR A 107 -4.87 11.21 18.26
N ARG A 108 -5.89 10.36 18.11
CA ARG A 108 -7.32 10.68 18.27
C ARG A 108 -7.85 11.79 17.36
N VAL A 109 -7.19 12.02 16.25
CA VAL A 109 -7.69 12.82 15.14
C VAL A 109 -7.81 11.88 13.94
N HIS A 110 -8.64 12.20 12.97
CA HIS A 110 -8.69 11.38 11.76
C HIS A 110 -7.34 11.36 11.04
N PRO A 111 -6.98 10.26 10.41
CA PRO A 111 -5.78 10.19 9.58
C PRO A 111 -5.85 11.15 8.38
N TYR A 112 -4.69 11.55 7.89
CA TYR A 112 -4.54 12.30 6.65
C TYR A 112 -3.72 11.46 5.68
N VAL A 113 -4.21 11.32 4.46
CA VAL A 113 -3.49 10.61 3.40
C VAL A 113 -3.05 11.61 2.35
N LEU A 114 -1.75 11.61 2.05
CA LEU A 114 -1.19 12.35 0.93
C LEU A 114 -0.86 11.39 -0.20
N MET A 115 -1.26 11.75 -1.42
CA MET A 115 -0.99 10.95 -2.60
C MET A 115 -0.50 11.82 -3.77
N SER A 116 0.37 11.27 -4.57
CA SER A 116 0.71 11.80 -5.90
C SER A 116 -0.11 11.06 -6.95
N TRP A 117 -1.35 11.50 -7.17
CA TRP A 117 -2.29 10.85 -8.07
C TRP A 117 -1.95 11.09 -9.54
N THR A 118 -1.82 10.04 -10.33
CA THR A 118 -1.55 10.09 -11.78
C THR A 118 -2.70 9.53 -12.63
N GLY A 119 -3.75 9.01 -12.00
CA GLY A 119 -4.93 8.46 -12.65
C GLY A 119 -4.73 7.04 -13.19
N ARG A 120 -3.93 6.23 -12.54
CA ARG A 120 -3.63 4.85 -12.93
C ARG A 120 -4.08 3.84 -11.87
N LEU A 121 -4.30 2.59 -12.29
CA LEU A 121 -4.63 1.51 -11.36
C LEU A 121 -3.57 1.35 -10.27
N SER A 122 -2.29 1.58 -10.58
CA SER A 122 -1.21 1.58 -9.59
C SER A 122 -1.42 2.59 -8.45
N ASP A 123 -2.10 3.71 -8.71
CA ASP A 123 -2.41 4.68 -7.68
C ASP A 123 -3.54 4.20 -6.76
N VAL A 124 -4.44 3.33 -7.27
CA VAL A 124 -5.47 2.69 -6.45
C VAL A 124 -4.82 1.74 -5.44
N TYR A 125 -3.79 1.00 -5.85
CA TYR A 125 -3.00 0.17 -4.93
C TYR A 125 -2.32 1.02 -3.84
N THR A 126 -1.76 2.16 -4.22
CA THR A 126 -1.20 3.10 -3.23
C THR A 126 -2.28 3.63 -2.29
N LEU A 127 -3.43 4.03 -2.82
CA LEU A 127 -4.55 4.53 -2.01
C LEU A 127 -5.03 3.50 -0.98
N ILE A 128 -5.27 2.27 -1.40
CA ILE A 128 -5.76 1.21 -0.51
C ILE A 128 -4.70 0.79 0.52
N HIS A 129 -3.42 0.89 0.16
CA HIS A 129 -2.28 0.72 1.06
C HIS A 129 -2.32 1.75 2.20
N GLU A 130 -2.39 3.04 1.87
CA GLU A 130 -2.44 4.12 2.84
C GLU A 130 -3.70 4.07 3.72
N ILE A 131 -4.83 3.64 3.15
CA ILE A 131 -6.05 3.35 3.90
C ILE A 131 -5.83 2.20 4.88
N GLY A 132 -5.03 1.20 4.53
CA GLY A 132 -4.66 0.11 5.44
C GLY A 132 -3.91 0.58 6.68
N HIS A 133 -2.90 1.45 6.51
CA HIS A 133 -2.24 2.12 7.62
C HIS A 133 -3.21 2.92 8.47
N SER A 134 -4.01 3.72 7.81
CA SER A 134 -4.97 4.61 8.45
C SER A 134 -6.04 3.87 9.25
N GLY A 135 -6.54 2.75 8.73
CA GLY A 135 -7.45 1.87 9.46
C GLY A 135 -6.80 1.33 10.74
N GLN A 136 -5.55 0.88 10.64
CA GLN A 136 -4.77 0.45 11.81
C GLN A 136 -4.65 1.59 12.85
N PHE A 137 -4.38 2.81 12.41
CA PHE A 137 -4.26 3.96 13.31
C PHE A 137 -5.57 4.23 14.05
N ILE A 138 -6.70 4.29 13.34
CA ILE A 138 -8.03 4.51 13.93
C ILE A 138 -8.35 3.46 15.00
N PHE A 139 -8.16 2.18 14.68
CA PHE A 139 -8.44 1.10 15.62
C PHE A 139 -7.48 1.10 16.81
N SER A 140 -6.21 1.41 16.57
CA SER A 140 -5.22 1.51 17.63
C SER A 140 -5.54 2.66 18.59
N ASP A 141 -5.84 3.83 18.07
CA ASP A 141 -6.17 5.03 18.85
C ASP A 141 -7.44 4.89 19.69
N ASN A 142 -8.41 4.14 19.17
CA ASN A 142 -9.66 3.87 19.88
C ASN A 142 -9.47 2.89 21.04
N HIS A 143 -8.46 2.00 20.99
CA HIS A 143 -8.30 0.92 21.96
C HIS A 143 -7.04 1.03 22.80
N GLN A 144 -6.09 1.92 22.45
CA GLN A 144 -4.81 2.07 23.12
C GLN A 144 -4.63 3.48 23.72
N SER A 145 -3.76 3.58 24.73
CA SER A 145 -3.29 4.88 25.20
C SER A 145 -2.27 5.44 24.21
N TYR A 146 -2.05 6.76 24.24
CA TYR A 146 -1.06 7.46 23.41
C TYR A 146 0.30 6.73 23.33
N PHE A 147 0.79 6.24 24.47
CA PHE A 147 2.09 5.56 24.53
C PHE A 147 2.12 4.19 23.87
N ASN A 148 0.98 3.56 23.64
CA ASN A 148 0.84 2.21 23.08
C ASN A 148 0.13 2.20 21.72
N ALA A 149 -0.32 3.36 21.23
CA ALA A 149 -1.09 3.43 19.98
C ALA A 149 -0.21 3.15 18.74
N HIS A 150 1.06 3.56 18.78
CA HIS A 150 1.95 3.36 17.65
C HIS A 150 2.42 1.92 17.52
N MET A 151 2.19 1.36 16.35
CA MET A 151 2.65 0.02 16.01
C MET A 151 4.16 -0.02 15.80
N SER A 152 4.78 -1.16 16.12
CA SER A 152 6.18 -1.40 15.77
C SER A 152 6.38 -1.33 14.25
N THR A 153 7.45 -0.68 13.81
CA THR A 153 7.86 -0.61 12.39
C THR A 153 7.97 -1.99 11.72
N TYR A 154 8.18 -3.05 12.49
CA TYR A 154 8.22 -4.42 11.99
C TYR A 154 6.87 -4.92 11.45
N TYR A 155 5.77 -4.44 12.02
CA TYR A 155 4.41 -4.88 11.66
C TYR A 155 3.61 -3.82 10.91
N VAL A 156 4.13 -2.61 10.77
CA VAL A 156 3.39 -1.47 10.24
C VAL A 156 2.84 -1.72 8.83
N GLU A 157 3.56 -2.50 8.02
CA GLU A 157 3.15 -2.82 6.65
C GLU A 157 2.18 -4.02 6.54
N ALA A 158 1.84 -4.67 7.63
CA ALA A 158 0.93 -5.81 7.57
C ALA A 158 -0.50 -5.41 7.18
N PRO A 159 -1.13 -4.37 7.78
CA PRO A 159 -2.46 -3.91 7.37
C PRO A 159 -2.50 -3.35 5.95
N SER A 160 -1.50 -2.55 5.58
CA SER A 160 -1.41 -1.93 4.26
C SER A 160 -1.25 -2.96 3.15
N THR A 161 -0.31 -3.89 3.29
CA THR A 161 -0.11 -4.98 2.33
C THR A 161 -1.31 -5.93 2.27
N PHE A 162 -1.99 -6.16 3.40
CA PHE A 162 -3.20 -6.97 3.41
C PHE A 162 -4.34 -6.33 2.62
N ASN A 163 -4.52 -5.03 2.72
CA ASN A 163 -5.49 -4.29 1.92
C ASN A 163 -5.18 -4.38 0.41
N GLU A 164 -3.90 -4.28 0.01
CA GLU A 164 -3.50 -4.48 -1.39
C GLU A 164 -3.88 -5.89 -1.90
N LEU A 165 -3.70 -6.92 -1.06
CA LEU A 165 -4.08 -8.29 -1.42
C LEU A 165 -5.59 -8.47 -1.61
N LEU A 166 -6.43 -7.67 -0.95
CA LEU A 166 -7.88 -7.68 -1.15
C LEU A 166 -8.30 -7.01 -2.46
N LEU A 167 -7.49 -6.08 -2.99
CA LEU A 167 -7.72 -5.42 -4.26
C LEU A 167 -7.29 -6.29 -5.46
N SER A 168 -6.39 -7.24 -5.27
CA SER A 168 -5.76 -8.05 -6.33
C SER A 168 -6.65 -9.16 -6.96
#